data_071f16c81660bfcd28d0f12afb45c9a1
#
_entry.id   071f16c81660bfcd28d0f12afb45c9a1
#
_cell.length_a   1.000
_cell.length_b   1.000
_cell.length_c   1.000
_cell.angle_alpha   90.00
_cell.angle_beta   90.00
_cell.angle_gamma   90.00
#
_symmetry.space_group_name_H-M   'P 1'
#
loop_
_entity.id
_entity.type
_entity.pdbx_description
1 polymer ?
#
loop_
_entity_poly.entity_id
_entity_poly.type
_entity_poly.pdbx_seq_one_letter_code
_entity_poly.pdbx_strand_id
1 'polypeptide(L)'
;MKYLLPAVLLTVGTTAFAINLPDGLYIHSGNSTMSYRPVNPTNGADAIPRPNSPSRLNNSKVCIRNGQAWLDAQIRKHTVGLYPAGRFEERPTDKGRVFTLLNPAEAKGGLQSYTFSMAEETDQQGRPRLYFAFHYHYIEDDTAYDSHSNGWYTYQGKDCSADAKEE
;
A
#
# COMPACT_ATOMS: atom_id res chain seq x y z
N MET A 1 6.28 11.81 -58.56
CA MET A 1 5.85 10.68 -57.77
C MET A 1 6.18 10.97 -56.31
N LYS A 2 5.18 11.25 -55.50
CA LYS A 2 5.35 11.52 -54.03
C LYS A 2 5.02 10.22 -53.30
N TYR A 3 6.02 9.62 -52.68
CA TYR A 3 5.82 8.43 -51.82
C TYR A 3 5.33 8.89 -50.44
N LEU A 4 4.06 8.61 -50.14
CA LEU A 4 3.50 8.70 -48.80
C LEU A 4 3.91 7.42 -48.02
N LEU A 5 4.79 7.57 -47.07
CA LEU A 5 5.08 6.53 -46.07
C LEU A 5 3.92 6.47 -45.05
N PRO A 6 3.32 5.31 -44.78
CA PRO A 6 2.35 5.18 -43.71
C PRO A 6 3.05 5.25 -42.36
N ALA A 7 2.66 6.20 -41.52
CA ALA A 7 3.05 6.24 -40.12
C ALA A 7 2.39 5.07 -39.38
N VAL A 8 3.18 4.06 -39.01
CA VAL A 8 2.75 2.99 -38.11
C VAL A 8 2.69 3.58 -36.69
N LEU A 9 1.50 3.87 -36.21
CA LEU A 9 1.27 4.16 -34.80
C LEU A 9 1.46 2.84 -34.02
N LEU A 10 2.61 2.67 -33.38
CA LEU A 10 2.81 1.68 -32.35
C LEU A 10 2.05 2.15 -31.10
N THR A 11 0.84 1.63 -30.91
CA THR A 11 0.14 1.70 -29.62
C THR A 11 0.87 0.77 -28.68
N VAL A 12 1.74 1.32 -27.83
CA VAL A 12 2.27 0.61 -26.67
C VAL A 12 1.11 0.44 -25.70
N GLY A 13 0.43 -0.70 -25.80
CA GLY A 13 -0.56 -1.10 -24.81
C GLY A 13 0.15 -1.30 -23.48
N THR A 14 -0.04 -0.40 -22.54
CA THR A 14 0.30 -0.65 -21.13
C THR A 14 -0.63 -1.74 -20.64
N THR A 15 -0.16 -2.98 -20.61
CA THR A 15 -0.85 -4.06 -19.91
C THR A 15 -0.89 -3.69 -18.44
N ALA A 16 -2.04 -3.20 -17.98
CA ALA A 16 -2.26 -3.00 -16.56
C ALA A 16 -2.06 -4.35 -15.88
N PHE A 17 -1.09 -4.43 -14.95
CA PHE A 17 -0.85 -5.64 -14.19
C PHE A 17 -2.08 -5.91 -13.32
N ALA A 18 -2.78 -7.01 -13.59
CA ALA A 18 -3.94 -7.43 -12.82
C ALA A 18 -3.46 -8.32 -11.67
N ILE A 19 -3.59 -7.85 -10.44
CA ILE A 19 -3.37 -8.68 -9.26
C ILE A 19 -4.45 -9.76 -9.25
N ASN A 20 -4.05 -11.04 -9.27
CA ASN A 20 -4.96 -12.18 -9.22
C ASN A 20 -4.97 -12.78 -7.82
N LEU A 21 -5.97 -12.44 -7.03
CA LEU A 21 -6.14 -12.92 -5.67
C LEU A 21 -7.17 -14.06 -5.63
N PRO A 22 -6.76 -15.33 -5.45
CA PRO A 22 -7.70 -16.44 -5.36
C PRO A 22 -8.63 -16.33 -4.16
N ASP A 23 -9.87 -16.78 -4.29
CA ASP A 23 -10.79 -16.88 -3.18
C ASP A 23 -10.33 -17.94 -2.19
N GLY A 24 -10.48 -17.67 -0.87
CA GLY A 24 -10.12 -18.63 0.17
C GLY A 24 -9.63 -18.03 1.47
N LEU A 25 -8.97 -18.88 2.24
CA LEU A 25 -8.40 -18.54 3.54
C LEU A 25 -7.03 -17.90 3.38
N TYR A 26 -6.82 -16.82 4.11
CA TYR A 26 -5.55 -16.10 4.20
C TYR A 26 -5.11 -15.91 5.65
N ILE A 27 -3.81 -15.90 5.87
CA ILE A 27 -3.22 -15.39 7.10
C ILE A 27 -2.73 -13.98 6.84
N HIS A 28 -3.30 -13.03 7.58
CA HIS A 28 -2.85 -11.64 7.59
C HIS A 28 -1.81 -11.43 8.68
N SER A 29 -0.64 -10.93 8.31
CA SER A 29 0.45 -10.57 9.21
C SER A 29 1.07 -9.24 8.79
N GLY A 30 1.73 -8.53 9.71
CA GLY A 30 2.37 -7.28 9.35
C GLY A 30 3.18 -6.67 10.49
N ASN A 31 3.88 -5.60 10.13
CA ASN A 31 4.67 -4.78 11.04
C ASN A 31 4.37 -3.31 10.81
N SER A 32 4.47 -2.53 11.87
CA SER A 32 4.45 -1.07 11.79
C SER A 32 5.61 -0.50 12.59
N THR A 33 6.30 0.45 12.03
CA THR A 33 7.35 1.22 12.68
C THR A 33 7.05 2.70 12.53
N MET A 34 7.37 3.47 13.56
CA MET A 34 7.28 4.91 13.52
C MET A 34 8.53 5.51 14.13
N SER A 35 9.06 6.54 13.53
CA SER A 35 10.09 7.40 14.09
C SER A 35 9.60 8.85 14.20
N TYR A 36 10.17 9.60 15.12
CA TYR A 36 9.84 10.99 15.30
C TYR A 36 11.08 11.82 15.61
N ARG A 37 11.04 13.10 15.26
CA ARG A 37 12.07 14.08 15.57
C ARG A 37 11.46 15.49 15.64
N PRO A 38 12.03 16.42 16.43
CA PRO A 38 11.68 17.83 16.35
C PRO A 38 11.92 18.38 14.94
N VAL A 39 11.06 19.27 14.47
CA VAL A 39 11.22 19.97 13.17
C VAL A 39 12.41 20.92 13.24
N ASN A 40 12.57 21.62 14.39
CA ASN A 40 13.65 22.57 14.66
C ASN A 40 14.49 22.06 15.83
N PRO A 41 15.43 21.13 15.63
CA PRO A 41 16.22 20.59 16.72
C PRO A 41 17.16 21.66 17.29
N THR A 42 17.18 21.81 18.62
CA THR A 42 18.04 22.77 19.32
C THR A 42 19.49 22.30 19.43
N ASN A 43 19.71 21.00 19.24
CA ASN A 43 21.05 20.39 19.25
C ASN A 43 21.11 19.22 18.25
N GLY A 44 22.32 18.78 17.89
CA GLY A 44 22.52 17.72 16.91
C GLY A 44 21.98 16.34 17.33
N ALA A 45 21.85 16.08 18.64
CA ALA A 45 21.31 14.80 19.14
C ALA A 45 19.78 14.72 18.91
N ASP A 46 19.07 15.83 18.98
CA ASP A 46 17.62 15.88 18.72
C ASP A 46 17.29 15.79 17.24
N ALA A 47 18.26 16.01 16.35
CA ALA A 47 18.09 15.83 14.92
C ALA A 47 18.02 14.34 14.50
N ILE A 48 18.45 13.42 15.36
CA ILE A 48 18.44 11.99 15.10
C ILE A 48 17.01 11.46 15.32
N PRO A 49 16.38 10.80 14.31
CA PRO A 49 15.07 10.21 14.49
C PRO A 49 15.06 9.18 15.63
N ARG A 50 14.07 9.27 16.51
CA ARG A 50 13.88 8.33 17.61
C ARG A 50 12.86 7.28 17.19
N PRO A 51 13.25 6.00 17.05
CA PRO A 51 12.31 4.96 16.68
C PRO A 51 11.40 4.63 17.88
N ASN A 52 10.11 4.47 17.59
CA ASN A 52 9.20 3.78 18.49
C ASN A 52 9.38 2.27 18.38
N SER A 53 9.03 1.54 19.45
CA SER A 53 9.02 0.10 19.38
C SER A 53 8.14 -0.40 18.22
N PRO A 54 8.65 -1.32 17.38
CA PRO A 54 7.85 -1.84 16.27
C PRO A 54 6.64 -2.58 16.84
N SER A 55 5.45 -2.28 16.31
CA SER A 55 4.26 -3.06 16.59
C SER A 55 4.11 -4.17 15.56
N ARG A 56 3.82 -5.38 16.01
CA ARG A 56 3.49 -6.51 15.15
C ARG A 56 1.99 -6.71 15.11
N LEU A 57 1.43 -6.82 13.92
CA LEU A 57 0.08 -7.32 13.77
C LEU A 57 0.11 -8.83 14.03
N ASN A 58 -0.70 -9.29 14.98
CA ASN A 58 -0.87 -10.71 15.22
C ASN A 58 -1.45 -11.38 13.97
N ASN A 59 -0.99 -12.59 13.68
CA ASN A 59 -1.56 -13.38 12.60
C ASN A 59 -3.06 -13.53 12.79
N SER A 60 -3.85 -13.03 11.86
CA SER A 60 -5.30 -13.18 11.83
C SER A 60 -5.73 -13.98 10.61
N LYS A 61 -6.75 -14.81 10.80
CA LYS A 61 -7.38 -15.56 9.71
C LYS A 61 -8.42 -14.70 9.05
N VAL A 62 -8.34 -14.58 7.73
CA VAL A 62 -9.24 -13.79 6.89
C VAL A 62 -9.75 -14.67 5.76
N CYS A 63 -11.07 -14.69 5.57
CA CYS A 63 -11.69 -15.34 4.43
C CYS A 63 -11.98 -14.29 3.36
N ILE A 64 -11.30 -14.38 2.22
CA ILE A 64 -11.52 -13.49 1.08
C ILE A 64 -12.39 -14.21 0.08
N ARG A 65 -13.54 -13.60 -0.24
CA ARG A 65 -14.45 -14.03 -1.32
C ARG A 65 -14.50 -12.93 -2.36
N ASN A 66 -14.49 -13.30 -3.64
CA ASN A 66 -14.38 -12.37 -4.75
C ASN A 66 -13.15 -11.46 -4.59
N GLY A 67 -11.95 -12.04 -4.74
CA GLY A 67 -10.66 -11.40 -4.53
C GLY A 67 -10.52 -10.05 -5.23
N GLN A 68 -11.09 -9.87 -6.45
CA GLN A 68 -11.05 -8.59 -7.15
C GLN A 68 -11.88 -7.50 -6.45
N ALA A 69 -13.10 -7.82 -6.03
CA ALA A 69 -13.95 -6.86 -5.32
C ALA A 69 -13.35 -6.47 -3.96
N TRP A 70 -12.72 -7.44 -3.29
CA TRP A 70 -11.99 -7.20 -2.06
C TRP A 70 -10.79 -6.27 -2.28
N LEU A 71 -9.97 -6.49 -3.33
CA LEU A 71 -8.86 -5.60 -3.70
C LEU A 71 -9.33 -4.18 -3.95
N ASP A 72 -10.41 -4.01 -4.72
CA ASP A 72 -10.98 -2.71 -5.03
C ASP A 72 -11.49 -2.00 -3.77
N ALA A 73 -12.03 -2.76 -2.81
CA ALA A 73 -12.45 -2.24 -1.52
C ALA A 73 -11.24 -1.79 -0.67
N GLN A 74 -10.14 -2.57 -0.65
CA GLN A 74 -8.91 -2.18 0.04
C GLN A 74 -8.27 -0.94 -0.58
N ILE A 75 -8.19 -0.86 -1.91
CA ILE A 75 -7.70 0.35 -2.60
C ILE A 75 -8.53 1.56 -2.18
N ARG A 76 -9.86 1.47 -2.26
CA ARG A 76 -10.76 2.55 -1.87
C ARG A 76 -10.60 2.95 -0.40
N LYS A 77 -10.53 1.97 0.50
CA LYS A 77 -10.34 2.18 1.94
C LYS A 77 -9.05 2.95 2.23
N HIS A 78 -7.96 2.59 1.58
CA HIS A 78 -6.62 3.14 1.83
C HIS A 78 -6.26 4.33 0.93
N THR A 79 -7.16 4.78 0.09
CA THR A 79 -7.05 6.01 -0.71
C THR A 79 -8.14 7.01 -0.31
N VAL A 80 -9.17 7.15 -1.10
CA VAL A 80 -10.25 8.13 -0.87
C VAL A 80 -11.07 7.87 0.39
N GLY A 81 -11.10 6.65 0.91
CA GLY A 81 -11.72 6.32 2.19
C GLY A 81 -10.96 6.91 3.38
N LEU A 82 -9.63 6.90 3.33
CA LEU A 82 -8.78 7.49 4.36
C LEU A 82 -8.63 9.01 4.18
N TYR A 83 -8.54 9.47 2.93
CA TYR A 83 -8.38 10.86 2.56
C TYR A 83 -9.44 11.27 1.52
N PRO A 84 -10.68 11.61 1.93
CA PRO A 84 -11.78 11.90 1.00
C PRO A 84 -11.54 13.08 0.05
N ALA A 85 -10.76 14.08 0.48
CA ALA A 85 -10.33 15.21 -0.34
C ALA A 85 -9.02 14.93 -1.12
N GLY A 86 -8.46 13.73 -0.97
CA GLY A 86 -7.20 13.33 -1.58
C GLY A 86 -7.32 13.09 -3.08
N ARG A 87 -6.34 13.59 -3.82
CA ARG A 87 -6.11 13.26 -5.23
C ARG A 87 -4.97 12.27 -5.30
N PHE A 88 -5.21 11.09 -5.87
CA PHE A 88 -4.24 10.02 -5.96
C PHE A 88 -3.76 9.82 -7.38
N GLU A 89 -2.45 9.65 -7.53
CA GLU A 89 -1.84 9.10 -8.74
C GLU A 89 -1.63 7.61 -8.54
N GLU A 90 -2.12 6.81 -9.48
CA GLU A 90 -1.84 5.37 -9.54
C GLU A 90 -0.73 5.12 -10.54
N ARG A 91 0.30 4.36 -10.12
CA ARG A 91 1.36 3.87 -11.00
C ARG A 91 1.43 2.34 -10.94
N PRO A 92 1.33 1.66 -12.09
CA PRO A 92 1.59 0.22 -12.16
C PRO A 92 3.09 -0.05 -11.93
N THR A 93 3.39 -1.21 -11.35
CA THR A 93 4.73 -1.78 -11.22
C THR A 93 4.73 -3.17 -11.84
N ASP A 94 5.89 -3.81 -11.90
CA ASP A 94 6.02 -5.17 -12.47
C ASP A 94 5.18 -6.23 -11.73
N LYS A 95 4.82 -5.97 -10.46
CA LYS A 95 4.11 -6.93 -9.60
C LYS A 95 2.88 -6.36 -8.92
N GLY A 96 2.51 -5.11 -9.21
CA GLY A 96 1.40 -4.50 -8.50
C GLY A 96 1.16 -3.04 -8.84
N ARG A 97 0.78 -2.26 -7.83
CA ARG A 97 0.39 -0.86 -7.98
C ARG A 97 0.89 -0.02 -6.81
N VAL A 98 1.19 1.24 -7.10
CA VAL A 98 1.53 2.25 -6.08
C VAL A 98 0.58 3.43 -6.24
N PHE A 99 0.01 3.87 -5.14
CA PHE A 99 -0.87 5.02 -5.04
C PHE A 99 -0.18 6.12 -4.24
N THR A 100 0.01 7.28 -4.85
CA THR A 100 0.65 8.44 -4.22
C THR A 100 -0.37 9.57 -4.07
N LEU A 101 -0.51 10.09 -2.87
CA LEU A 101 -1.35 11.25 -2.59
C LEU A 101 -0.65 12.53 -3.10
N LEU A 102 -1.27 13.24 -4.04
CA LEU A 102 -0.70 14.41 -4.71
C LEU A 102 -0.88 15.71 -3.94
N ASN A 103 -1.89 15.77 -3.06
CA ASN A 103 -2.25 16.97 -2.29
C ASN A 103 -2.34 16.67 -0.78
N PRO A 104 -1.26 16.22 -0.13
CA PRO A 104 -1.33 15.72 1.24
C PRO A 104 -1.79 16.79 2.24
N ALA A 105 -1.28 18.01 2.15
CA ALA A 105 -1.63 19.10 3.08
C ALA A 105 -3.12 19.51 2.99
N GLU A 106 -3.72 19.44 1.78
CA GLU A 106 -5.14 19.73 1.57
C GLU A 106 -6.03 18.57 2.07
N ALA A 107 -5.54 17.33 1.90
CA ALA A 107 -6.28 16.14 2.30
C ALA A 107 -6.35 15.97 3.83
N LYS A 108 -5.28 16.34 4.53
CA LYS A 108 -5.20 16.35 6.00
C LYS A 108 -4.12 17.34 6.44
N GLY A 109 -4.47 18.26 7.31
CA GLY A 109 -3.51 19.22 7.89
C GLY A 109 -2.32 18.49 8.54
N GLY A 110 -1.12 19.02 8.33
CA GLY A 110 0.13 18.44 8.82
C GLY A 110 0.69 17.28 7.98
N LEU A 111 -0.11 16.61 7.15
CA LEU A 111 0.36 15.54 6.30
C LEU A 111 1.29 16.08 5.19
N GLN A 112 2.49 15.52 5.06
CA GLN A 112 3.49 15.93 4.09
C GLN A 112 3.55 14.96 2.90
N SER A 113 3.40 13.67 3.16
CA SER A 113 3.34 12.65 2.12
C SER A 113 2.54 11.44 2.58
N TYR A 114 1.96 10.72 1.63
CA TYR A 114 1.35 9.42 1.83
C TYR A 114 1.49 8.58 0.57
N THR A 115 1.91 7.35 0.75
CA THR A 115 1.89 6.33 -0.29
C THR A 115 1.28 5.04 0.23
N PHE A 116 0.54 4.37 -0.63
CA PHE A 116 0.02 3.03 -0.44
C PHE A 116 0.48 2.17 -1.61
N SER A 117 0.99 1.00 -1.35
CA SER A 117 1.40 0.05 -2.40
C SER A 117 0.88 -1.35 -2.12
N MET A 118 0.63 -2.09 -3.18
CA MET A 118 0.30 -3.50 -3.15
C MET A 118 1.00 -4.24 -4.28
N ALA A 119 1.41 -5.48 -4.00
CA ALA A 119 2.11 -6.33 -4.96
C ALA A 119 1.80 -7.81 -4.72
N GLU A 120 1.72 -8.57 -5.81
CA GLU A 120 1.75 -10.04 -5.75
C GLU A 120 3.16 -10.51 -5.44
N GLU A 121 3.24 -11.44 -4.52
CA GLU A 121 4.46 -12.14 -4.15
C GLU A 121 4.20 -13.64 -3.99
N THR A 122 5.28 -14.36 -3.78
CA THR A 122 5.24 -15.77 -3.41
C THR A 122 6.08 -15.95 -2.16
N ASP A 123 5.56 -16.68 -1.19
CA ASP A 123 6.34 -16.99 0.00
C ASP A 123 7.40 -18.08 -0.24
N GLN A 124 8.18 -18.41 0.79
CA GLN A 124 9.24 -19.42 0.69
C GLN A 124 8.73 -20.84 0.38
N GLN A 125 7.44 -21.11 0.61
CA GLN A 125 6.77 -22.36 0.32
C GLN A 125 6.07 -22.37 -1.06
N GLY A 126 6.23 -21.30 -1.84
CA GLY A 126 5.59 -21.16 -3.14
C GLY A 126 4.11 -20.75 -3.11
N ARG A 127 3.59 -20.33 -1.94
CA ARG A 127 2.19 -19.92 -1.82
C ARG A 127 2.01 -18.49 -2.27
N PRO A 128 0.95 -18.16 -3.02
CA PRO A 128 0.61 -16.80 -3.38
C PRO A 128 0.39 -15.95 -2.13
N ARG A 129 0.90 -14.74 -2.15
CA ARG A 129 0.61 -13.74 -1.12
C ARG A 129 0.48 -12.36 -1.72
N LEU A 130 -0.37 -11.56 -1.13
CA LEU A 130 -0.48 -10.14 -1.41
C LEU A 130 0.32 -9.38 -0.35
N TYR A 131 1.30 -8.64 -0.79
CA TYR A 131 2.01 -7.65 0.01
C TYR A 131 1.33 -6.30 -0.09
N PHE A 132 1.29 -5.55 1.02
CA PHE A 132 0.96 -4.13 0.99
C PHE A 132 1.81 -3.36 1.99
N ALA A 133 2.03 -2.10 1.66
CA ALA A 133 2.76 -1.18 2.51
C ALA A 133 2.14 0.21 2.48
N PHE A 134 2.29 0.89 3.60
CA PHE A 134 1.89 2.27 3.81
C PHE A 134 3.12 3.03 4.29
N HIS A 135 3.32 4.19 3.71
CA HIS A 135 4.29 5.14 4.20
C HIS A 135 3.63 6.51 4.29
N TYR A 136 3.75 7.15 5.44
CA TYR A 136 3.30 8.52 5.60
C TYR A 136 4.26 9.32 6.47
N HIS A 137 4.41 10.57 6.09
CA HIS A 137 5.14 11.58 6.82
C HIS A 137 4.19 12.72 7.19
N TYR A 138 4.16 13.10 8.46
CA TYR A 138 3.34 14.22 8.92
C TYR A 138 4.06 15.04 9.99
N ILE A 139 3.63 16.29 10.15
CA ILE A 139 4.14 17.21 11.15
C ILE A 139 2.97 17.64 12.04
N GLU A 140 3.16 17.51 13.34
CA GLU A 140 2.20 17.92 14.37
C GLU A 140 2.97 18.46 15.57
N ASP A 141 2.57 19.61 16.10
CA ASP A 141 3.18 20.26 17.29
C ASP A 141 4.72 20.32 17.21
N ASP A 142 5.24 20.86 16.10
CA ASP A 142 6.68 20.96 15.80
C ASP A 142 7.45 19.63 15.84
N THR A 143 6.75 18.51 15.73
CA THR A 143 7.33 17.17 15.64
C THR A 143 7.04 16.55 14.28
N ALA A 144 8.08 16.10 13.61
CA ALA A 144 7.97 15.33 12.38
C ALA A 144 7.91 13.83 12.70
N TYR A 145 6.91 13.17 12.14
CA TYR A 145 6.68 11.73 12.27
C TYR A 145 6.84 11.07 10.92
N ASP A 146 7.53 9.94 10.91
CA ASP A 146 7.71 9.10 9.74
C ASP A 146 7.25 7.67 10.09
N SER A 147 6.26 7.16 9.38
CA SER A 147 5.64 5.88 9.67
C SER A 147 5.65 4.97 8.46
N HIS A 148 6.12 3.75 8.70
CA HIS A 148 6.11 2.66 7.75
C HIS A 148 5.33 1.49 8.32
N SER A 149 4.34 1.03 7.58
CA SER A 149 3.60 -0.19 7.91
C SER A 149 3.61 -1.10 6.69
N ASN A 150 3.81 -2.37 6.91
CA ASN A 150 3.71 -3.36 5.85
C ASN A 150 3.01 -4.62 6.34
N GLY A 151 2.47 -5.40 5.43
CA GLY A 151 1.77 -6.62 5.75
C GLY A 151 1.62 -7.54 4.56
N TRP A 152 1.21 -8.76 4.87
CA TRP A 152 0.96 -9.82 3.89
C TRP A 152 -0.34 -10.52 4.19
N TYR A 153 -1.10 -10.80 3.13
CA TYR A 153 -2.15 -11.82 3.12
C TYR A 153 -1.59 -13.04 2.41
N THR A 154 -1.25 -14.07 3.18
CA THR A 154 -0.67 -15.32 2.63
C THR A 154 -1.75 -16.37 2.46
N TYR A 155 -1.98 -16.82 1.24
CA TYR A 155 -2.98 -17.83 0.91
C TYR A 155 -2.70 -19.17 1.61
N GLN A 156 -3.74 -19.77 2.17
CA GLN A 156 -3.66 -21.05 2.89
C GLN A 156 -4.46 -22.17 2.21
N GLY A 157 -5.45 -21.83 1.40
CA GLY A 157 -6.30 -22.78 0.73
C GLY A 157 -7.69 -22.24 0.42
N LYS A 158 -8.52 -23.02 -0.28
CA LYS A 158 -9.86 -22.59 -0.72
C LYS A 158 -10.88 -22.54 0.41
N ASP A 159 -10.70 -23.37 1.43
CA ASP A 159 -11.69 -23.56 2.48
C ASP A 159 -11.45 -22.55 3.60
N CYS A 160 -12.43 -21.67 3.81
CA CYS A 160 -12.43 -20.75 4.92
C CYS A 160 -12.74 -21.48 6.24
N SER A 161 -11.90 -21.30 7.24
CA SER A 161 -12.17 -21.83 8.59
C SER A 161 -13.30 -21.05 9.28
N ALA A 162 -14.07 -21.71 10.15
CA ALA A 162 -15.18 -21.08 10.86
C ALA A 162 -14.78 -19.91 11.77
N ASP A 163 -13.50 -19.83 12.16
CA ASP A 163 -12.91 -18.78 12.97
C ASP A 163 -12.25 -17.65 12.15
N ALA A 164 -12.34 -17.72 10.81
CA ALA A 164 -11.85 -16.65 9.94
C ALA A 164 -12.83 -15.48 9.89
N LYS A 165 -12.33 -14.26 9.93
CA LYS A 165 -13.15 -13.08 9.65
C LYS A 165 -13.49 -13.05 8.16
N GLU A 166 -14.75 -12.85 7.82
CA GLU A 166 -15.16 -12.55 6.45
C GLU A 166 -14.87 -11.07 6.16
N GLU A 167 -14.14 -10.79 5.08
CA GLU A 167 -13.83 -9.46 4.57
C GLU A 167 -14.17 -9.35 3.07
#